data_c1780889962609ea93effa3cd7796783
#
_entry.id   c1780889962609ea93effa3cd7796783
#
_cell.length_a   1.000
_cell.length_b   1.000
_cell.length_c   1.000
_cell.angle_alpha   90.00
_cell.angle_beta   90.00
_cell.angle_gamma   90.00
#
_symmetry.space_group_name_H-M   'P 1'
#
loop_
_entity.id
_entity.type
_entity.pdbx_description
1 polymer ?
#
loop_
_entity_poly.entity_id
_entity_poly.type
_entity_poly.pdbx_seq_one_letter_code
_entity_poly.pdbx_strand_id
1 'polypeptide(L)'
;MIRLDVPWVPPSSNKAYVNKRGGGGRMLSTEGRKFKTLTTAHFAQKYPKQMMFFKPNLPYLVVMRFHFEDVETKGFAAGKAAARYKVFDGGNRTKLLEDSLKDAGGIDDSQTLTSIWQKEQAAKEHTIIWAWSLEEEACELNELARSLV
;
A
#
# COMPACT_ATOMS: atom_id res chain seq x y z
N MET A 1 -9.62 -12.71 -7.41
CA MET A 1 -9.33 -11.29 -7.04
C MET A 1 -10.12 -10.89 -5.79
N ILE A 2 -9.49 -10.14 -4.89
CA ILE A 2 -10.18 -9.47 -3.76
C ILE A 2 -9.95 -7.96 -3.82
N ARG A 3 -10.87 -7.21 -3.19
CA ARG A 3 -10.76 -5.76 -2.98
C ARG A 3 -10.92 -5.44 -1.49
N LEU A 4 -10.06 -4.55 -1.00
CA LEU A 4 -10.06 -4.05 0.38
C LEU A 4 -10.04 -2.53 0.36
N ASP A 5 -10.95 -1.90 1.11
CA ASP A 5 -11.02 -0.45 1.26
C ASP A 5 -10.54 -0.06 2.67
N VAL A 6 -9.52 0.79 2.73
CA VAL A 6 -8.92 1.30 3.96
C VAL A 6 -9.29 2.78 4.09
N PRO A 7 -10.00 3.22 5.15
CA PRO A 7 -10.52 4.58 5.25
C PRO A 7 -9.46 5.64 5.62
N TRP A 8 -8.20 5.35 5.40
CA TRP A 8 -7.06 6.24 5.61
C TRP A 8 -5.92 5.92 4.64
N VAL A 9 -4.92 6.80 4.60
CA VAL A 9 -3.68 6.65 3.84
C VAL A 9 -2.53 6.38 4.80
N PRO A 10 -1.58 5.50 4.48
CA PRO A 10 -0.39 5.28 5.30
C PRO A 10 0.39 6.59 5.52
N PRO A 11 0.97 6.80 6.69
CA PRO A 11 1.82 7.95 6.97
C PRO A 11 3.05 7.97 6.04
N SER A 12 3.61 9.14 5.80
CA SER A 12 4.86 9.26 5.04
C SER A 12 6.01 8.54 5.75
N SER A 13 7.06 8.17 5.00
CA SER A 13 8.22 7.46 5.56
C SER A 13 8.88 8.18 6.73
N ASN A 14 8.93 9.52 6.68
CA ASN A 14 9.52 10.33 7.76
C ASN A 14 8.69 10.30 9.06
N LYS A 15 7.39 10.03 8.95
CA LYS A 15 6.49 9.85 10.09
C LYS A 15 6.41 8.39 10.53
N ALA A 16 6.46 7.46 9.57
CA ALA A 16 6.31 6.03 9.83
C ALA A 16 7.56 5.38 10.42
N TYR A 17 8.74 5.91 10.11
CA TYR A 17 10.03 5.30 10.50
C TYR A 17 10.94 6.30 11.18
N VAL A 18 11.70 5.82 12.17
CA VAL A 18 12.76 6.55 12.85
C VAL A 18 14.07 5.77 12.80
N ASN A 19 15.19 6.47 12.83
CA ASN A 19 16.51 5.83 12.90
C ASN A 19 16.73 5.23 14.30
N LYS A 20 17.28 4.04 14.37
CA LYS A 20 17.70 3.45 15.65
C LYS A 20 18.87 4.25 16.24
N ARG A 21 18.83 4.48 17.55
CA ARG A 21 19.97 5.07 18.27
C ARG A 21 21.17 4.13 18.16
N GLY A 22 22.35 4.66 17.84
CA GLY A 22 23.58 3.86 17.74
C GLY A 22 23.88 3.26 16.37
N GLY A 23 23.13 3.64 15.32
CA GLY A 23 23.28 3.05 13.97
C GLY A 23 22.65 1.65 13.89
N GLY A 24 22.37 1.16 12.74
CA GLY A 24 21.74 -0.18 12.60
C GLY A 24 20.33 -0.18 12.04
N GLY A 25 20.01 0.83 11.22
CA GLY A 25 18.79 0.82 10.41
C GLY A 25 17.63 1.63 10.98
N ARG A 26 16.48 1.46 10.36
CA ARG A 26 15.23 2.16 10.69
C ARG A 26 14.29 1.24 11.44
N MET A 27 13.46 1.80 12.29
CA MET A 27 12.39 1.09 13.01
C MET A 27 11.08 1.87 12.88
N LEU A 28 9.95 1.20 13.06
CA LEU A 28 8.66 1.86 13.09
C LEU A 28 8.59 2.87 14.23
N SER A 29 8.17 4.08 13.91
CA SER A 29 7.81 5.11 14.87
C SER A 29 6.55 4.72 15.65
N THR A 30 6.18 5.51 16.63
CA THR A 30 4.89 5.35 17.32
C THR A 30 3.71 5.48 16.34
N GLU A 31 3.78 6.45 15.41
CA GLU A 31 2.76 6.66 14.37
C GLU A 31 2.68 5.46 13.41
N GLY A 32 3.84 4.96 12.96
CA GLY A 32 3.90 3.78 12.09
C GLY A 32 3.33 2.52 12.76
N ARG A 33 3.65 2.28 14.03
CA ARG A 33 3.08 1.16 14.81
C ARG A 33 1.57 1.30 14.99
N LYS A 34 1.10 2.50 15.36
CA LYS A 34 -0.34 2.78 15.50
C LYS A 34 -1.09 2.51 14.20
N PHE A 35 -0.57 3.01 13.07
CA PHE A 35 -1.14 2.76 11.74
C PHE A 35 -1.22 1.27 11.46
N LYS A 36 -0.11 0.54 11.61
CA LYS A 36 -0.04 -0.91 11.36
C LYS A 36 -1.08 -1.66 12.20
N THR A 37 -1.14 -1.41 13.52
CA THR A 37 -2.09 -2.06 14.42
C THR A 37 -3.54 -1.81 14.02
N LEU A 38 -3.90 -0.55 13.72
CA LEU A 38 -5.26 -0.18 13.30
C LEU A 38 -5.63 -0.83 11.96
N THR A 39 -4.72 -0.85 11.01
CA THR A 39 -4.98 -1.40 9.67
C THR A 39 -5.08 -2.92 9.71
N THR A 40 -4.22 -3.60 10.49
CA THR A 40 -4.32 -5.05 10.74
C THR A 40 -5.67 -5.40 11.36
N ALA A 41 -6.09 -4.68 12.40
CA ALA A 41 -7.39 -4.88 13.05
C ALA A 41 -8.56 -4.61 12.09
N HIS A 42 -8.47 -3.55 11.26
CA HIS A 42 -9.47 -3.24 10.25
C HIS A 42 -9.63 -4.38 9.23
N PHE A 43 -8.54 -4.94 8.73
CA PHE A 43 -8.60 -6.09 7.82
C PHE A 43 -9.22 -7.31 8.48
N ALA A 44 -8.77 -7.67 9.68
CA ALA A 44 -9.27 -8.84 10.39
C ALA A 44 -10.77 -8.73 10.74
N GLN A 45 -11.25 -7.53 11.08
CA GLN A 45 -12.64 -7.32 11.49
C GLN A 45 -13.58 -7.12 10.30
N LYS A 46 -13.18 -6.30 9.33
CA LYS A 46 -14.06 -5.93 8.22
C LYS A 46 -14.02 -6.93 7.06
N TYR A 47 -12.90 -7.61 6.87
CA TYR A 47 -12.65 -8.46 5.72
C TYR A 47 -12.21 -9.90 6.07
N PRO A 48 -12.81 -10.57 7.09
CA PRO A 48 -12.32 -11.88 7.53
C PRO A 48 -12.36 -12.93 6.41
N LYS A 49 -13.36 -12.89 5.54
CA LYS A 49 -13.46 -13.80 4.39
C LYS A 49 -12.40 -13.51 3.33
N GLN A 50 -12.11 -12.23 3.07
CA GLN A 50 -11.06 -11.83 2.13
C GLN A 50 -9.66 -12.17 2.65
N MET A 51 -9.44 -12.15 3.97
CA MET A 51 -8.16 -12.57 4.54
C MET A 51 -7.89 -14.07 4.30
N MET A 52 -8.93 -14.90 4.17
CA MET A 52 -8.79 -16.31 3.79
C MET A 52 -8.38 -16.54 2.32
N PHE A 53 -8.42 -15.51 1.50
CA PHE A 53 -7.92 -15.55 0.12
C PHE A 53 -6.40 -15.75 0.09
N PHE A 54 -5.69 -15.18 1.07
CA PHE A 54 -4.25 -15.30 1.16
C PHE A 54 -3.87 -16.67 1.72
N LYS A 55 -3.18 -17.46 0.92
CA LYS A 55 -2.72 -18.81 1.29
C LYS A 55 -1.20 -18.86 1.31
N PRO A 56 -0.59 -19.65 2.21
CA PRO A 56 0.84 -19.86 2.20
C PRO A 56 1.34 -20.35 0.83
N ASN A 57 2.51 -19.86 0.43
CA ASN A 57 3.23 -20.29 -0.78
C ASN A 57 2.55 -19.95 -2.13
N LEU A 58 1.46 -19.16 -2.14
CA LEU A 58 0.91 -18.65 -3.39
C LEU A 58 1.49 -17.28 -3.73
N PRO A 59 1.82 -17.03 -5.01
CA PRO A 59 2.25 -15.73 -5.46
C PRO A 59 1.07 -14.79 -5.70
N TYR A 60 1.25 -13.49 -5.37
CA TYR A 60 0.24 -12.46 -5.52
C TYR A 60 0.74 -11.26 -6.31
N LEU A 61 -0.17 -10.68 -7.10
CA LEU A 61 -0.09 -9.29 -7.57
C LEU A 61 -0.92 -8.42 -6.64
N VAL A 62 -0.33 -7.33 -6.14
CA VAL A 62 -1.02 -6.37 -5.29
C VAL A 62 -1.00 -4.99 -5.95
N VAL A 63 -2.17 -4.39 -6.11
CA VAL A 63 -2.33 -3.03 -6.63
C VAL A 63 -2.90 -2.16 -5.51
N MET A 64 -2.26 -1.02 -5.25
CA MET A 64 -2.66 -0.08 -4.22
C MET A 64 -2.92 1.29 -4.82
N ARG A 65 -4.09 1.86 -4.57
CA ARG A 65 -4.43 3.21 -4.99
C ARG A 65 -4.63 4.09 -3.76
N PHE A 66 -3.78 5.11 -3.65
CA PHE A 66 -3.79 6.06 -2.57
C PHE A 66 -4.53 7.32 -2.98
N HIS A 67 -5.64 7.62 -2.32
CA HIS A 67 -6.46 8.79 -2.56
C HIS A 67 -6.14 9.87 -1.54
N PHE A 68 -5.79 11.07 -2.02
CA PHE A 68 -5.45 12.24 -1.20
C PHE A 68 -6.41 13.38 -1.48
N GLU A 69 -6.74 14.15 -0.46
CA GLU A 69 -7.53 15.39 -0.62
C GLU A 69 -6.75 16.45 -1.41
N ASP A 70 -5.43 16.41 -1.37
CA ASP A 70 -4.57 17.39 -2.04
C ASP A 70 -3.27 16.73 -2.52
N VAL A 71 -3.15 16.49 -3.83
CA VAL A 71 -1.95 15.94 -4.47
C VAL A 71 -1.04 17.02 -5.06
N GLU A 72 -1.53 18.24 -5.21
CA GLU A 72 -0.73 19.34 -5.73
C GLU A 72 0.05 20.06 -4.64
N THR A 73 1.20 20.61 -5.02
CA THR A 73 2.03 21.41 -4.10
C THR A 73 1.41 22.80 -3.94
N LYS A 74 1.14 23.18 -2.70
CA LYS A 74 0.63 24.53 -2.40
C LYS A 74 1.55 25.59 -2.99
N GLY A 75 0.95 26.54 -3.69
CA GLY A 75 1.67 27.64 -4.31
C GLY A 75 2.28 27.33 -5.68
N PHE A 76 2.13 26.13 -6.24
CA PHE A 76 2.59 25.83 -7.60
C PHE A 76 1.91 26.74 -8.63
N ALA A 77 0.59 26.87 -8.60
CA ALA A 77 -0.16 27.74 -9.50
C ALA A 77 0.22 29.23 -9.37
N ALA A 78 0.74 29.65 -8.22
CA ALA A 78 1.23 31.00 -7.97
C ALA A 78 2.74 31.17 -8.23
N GLY A 79 3.41 30.17 -8.83
CA GLY A 79 4.85 30.18 -9.10
C GLY A 79 5.77 30.13 -7.87
N LYS A 80 5.22 29.79 -6.69
CA LYS A 80 5.96 29.73 -5.42
C LYS A 80 6.56 28.36 -5.13
N ALA A 81 6.23 27.34 -5.92
CA ALA A 81 6.79 25.99 -5.79
C ALA A 81 7.29 25.50 -7.15
N ALA A 82 8.45 24.85 -7.16
CA ALA A 82 9.08 24.34 -8.37
C ALA A 82 8.40 23.07 -8.93
N ALA A 83 7.79 22.25 -8.08
CA ALA A 83 7.14 21.01 -8.47
C ALA A 83 5.62 21.12 -8.31
N ARG A 84 4.88 20.70 -9.35
CA ARG A 84 3.41 20.68 -9.32
C ARG A 84 2.85 19.68 -8.32
N TYR A 85 3.41 18.51 -8.25
CA TYR A 85 2.89 17.44 -7.40
C TYR A 85 3.75 17.21 -6.18
N LYS A 86 3.10 16.94 -5.05
CA LYS A 86 3.79 16.58 -3.81
C LYS A 86 4.59 15.29 -3.98
N VAL A 87 5.77 15.25 -3.36
CA VAL A 87 6.59 14.04 -3.32
C VAL A 87 5.81 12.93 -2.60
N PHE A 88 5.80 11.76 -3.19
CA PHE A 88 5.14 10.58 -2.66
C PHE A 88 6.14 9.44 -2.54
N ASP A 89 6.36 9.00 -1.31
CA ASP A 89 7.18 7.84 -1.02
C ASP A 89 6.31 6.59 -1.06
N GLY A 90 6.06 6.09 -2.27
CA GLY A 90 5.19 4.94 -2.52
C GLY A 90 5.70 3.67 -1.85
N GLY A 91 6.98 3.37 -1.98
CA GLY A 91 7.56 2.12 -1.49
C GLY A 91 7.41 1.91 0.03
N ASN A 92 7.64 2.95 0.84
CA ASN A 92 7.47 2.83 2.28
C ASN A 92 5.99 2.81 2.72
N ARG A 93 5.10 3.44 1.95
CA ARG A 93 3.65 3.40 2.22
C ARG A 93 3.05 2.06 1.87
N THR A 94 3.43 1.48 0.72
CA THR A 94 3.04 0.12 0.33
C THR A 94 3.52 -0.91 1.35
N LYS A 95 4.77 -0.81 1.79
CA LYS A 95 5.32 -1.73 2.80
C LYS A 95 4.52 -1.75 4.10
N LEU A 96 4.06 -0.62 4.61
CA LEU A 96 3.22 -0.59 5.81
C LEU A 96 1.89 -1.33 5.62
N LEU A 97 1.29 -1.24 4.44
CA LEU A 97 0.06 -1.97 4.10
C LEU A 97 0.32 -3.47 3.91
N GLU A 98 1.40 -3.83 3.22
CA GLU A 98 1.83 -5.23 3.06
C GLU A 98 2.11 -5.87 4.41
N ASP A 99 2.83 -5.20 5.30
CA ASP A 99 3.05 -5.64 6.68
C ASP A 99 1.73 -5.83 7.47
N SER A 100 0.73 -4.99 7.20
CA SER A 100 -0.59 -5.10 7.83
C SER A 100 -1.42 -6.25 7.25
N LEU A 101 -1.32 -6.50 5.94
CA LEU A 101 -1.92 -7.66 5.26
C LEU A 101 -1.28 -8.96 5.74
N LYS A 102 0.04 -8.98 5.92
CA LYS A 102 0.77 -10.12 6.47
C LYS A 102 0.26 -10.48 7.88
N ASP A 103 0.15 -9.48 8.75
CA ASP A 103 -0.31 -9.71 10.12
C ASP A 103 -1.79 -10.14 10.19
N ALA A 104 -2.63 -9.71 9.25
CA ALA A 104 -4.06 -10.03 9.25
C ALA A 104 -4.41 -11.31 8.47
N GLY A 105 -3.77 -11.55 7.34
CA GLY A 105 -4.10 -12.60 6.38
C GLY A 105 -3.01 -13.65 6.18
N GLY A 106 -1.84 -13.48 6.81
CA GLY A 106 -0.73 -14.42 6.69
C GLY A 106 0.04 -14.35 5.35
N ILE A 107 -0.20 -13.31 4.52
CA ILE A 107 0.60 -13.11 3.30
C ILE A 107 2.01 -12.67 3.68
N ASP A 108 3.02 -13.32 3.15
CA ASP A 108 4.41 -12.91 3.31
C ASP A 108 4.84 -11.98 2.16
N ASP A 109 5.76 -11.05 2.44
CA ASP A 109 6.29 -10.15 1.39
C ASP A 109 7.03 -10.90 0.27
N SER A 110 7.58 -12.09 0.56
CA SER A 110 8.12 -13.00 -0.46
C SER A 110 7.07 -13.53 -1.45
N GLN A 111 5.80 -13.51 -1.08
CA GLN A 111 4.68 -13.95 -1.92
C GLN A 111 4.13 -12.82 -2.81
N THR A 112 4.44 -11.57 -2.52
CA THR A 112 4.07 -10.44 -3.36
C THR A 112 5.10 -10.28 -4.49
N LEU A 113 4.87 -10.93 -5.62
CA LEU A 113 5.79 -10.88 -6.77
C LEU A 113 5.74 -9.55 -7.51
N THR A 114 4.60 -8.86 -7.46
CA THR A 114 4.44 -7.55 -8.11
C THR A 114 3.58 -6.66 -7.23
N SER A 115 4.08 -5.47 -6.95
CA SER A 115 3.34 -4.42 -6.25
C SER A 115 3.29 -3.17 -7.12
N ILE A 116 2.08 -2.71 -7.43
CA ILE A 116 1.82 -1.50 -8.22
C ILE A 116 1.11 -0.50 -7.32
N TRP A 117 1.51 0.77 -7.41
CA TRP A 117 0.82 1.80 -6.67
C TRP A 117 0.57 3.06 -7.51
N GLN A 118 -0.53 3.72 -7.22
CA GLN A 118 -0.95 4.98 -7.82
C GLN A 118 -1.33 5.97 -6.72
N LYS A 119 -1.21 7.27 -7.01
CA LYS A 119 -1.81 8.33 -6.21
C LYS A 119 -2.84 9.09 -7.03
N GLU A 120 -3.96 9.40 -6.40
CA GLU A 120 -5.07 10.12 -7.04
C GLU A 120 -5.60 11.23 -6.13
N GLN A 121 -6.18 12.26 -6.75
CA GLN A 121 -6.95 13.29 -6.04
C GLN A 121 -8.33 12.74 -5.68
N ALA A 122 -8.78 12.97 -4.45
CA ALA A 122 -10.12 12.61 -4.00
C ALA A 122 -10.65 13.60 -2.98
N ALA A 123 -11.96 13.59 -2.74
CA ALA A 123 -12.59 14.44 -1.73
C ALA A 123 -12.24 14.04 -0.29
N LYS A 124 -11.79 12.81 -0.08
CA LYS A 124 -11.40 12.29 1.24
C LYS A 124 -10.26 11.30 1.11
N GLU A 125 -9.31 11.34 2.05
CA GLU A 125 -8.21 10.40 2.09
C GLU A 125 -8.68 8.98 2.37
N HIS A 126 -8.25 8.05 1.50
CA HIS A 126 -8.47 6.61 1.68
C HIS A 126 -7.50 5.81 0.80
N THR A 127 -7.45 4.50 1.00
CA THR A 127 -6.65 3.59 0.17
C THR A 127 -7.52 2.44 -0.30
N ILE A 128 -7.38 2.05 -1.56
CA ILE A 128 -8.00 0.84 -2.11
C ILE A 128 -6.89 -0.12 -2.48
N ILE A 129 -7.06 -1.38 -2.11
CA ILE A 129 -6.12 -2.46 -2.39
C ILE A 129 -6.87 -3.53 -3.19
N TRP A 130 -6.26 -3.98 -4.27
CA TRP A 130 -6.67 -5.17 -5.00
C TRP A 130 -5.56 -6.20 -4.92
N ALA A 131 -5.92 -7.47 -4.77
CA ALA A 131 -4.98 -8.58 -4.84
C ALA A 131 -5.51 -9.71 -5.73
N TRP A 132 -4.63 -10.26 -6.53
CA TRP A 132 -4.85 -11.41 -7.40
C TRP A 132 -3.89 -12.52 -7.03
N SER A 133 -4.35 -13.77 -7.04
CA SER A 133 -3.49 -14.94 -7.05
C SER A 133 -2.97 -15.16 -8.47
N LEU A 134 -1.66 -15.24 -8.63
CA LEU A 134 -1.03 -15.43 -9.94
C LEU A 134 -1.07 -16.89 -10.42
N GLU A 135 -1.37 -17.85 -9.56
CA GLU A 135 -1.54 -19.25 -10.00
C GLU A 135 -2.89 -19.49 -10.70
N GLU A 136 -3.94 -18.80 -10.24
CA GLU A 136 -5.29 -18.95 -10.80
C GLU A 136 -5.49 -18.10 -12.08
N GLU A 137 -4.75 -16.98 -12.20
CA GLU A 137 -4.92 -15.99 -13.27
C GLU A 137 -3.67 -15.83 -14.16
N ALA A 138 -2.68 -16.70 -14.03
CA ALA A 138 -1.42 -16.61 -14.79
C ALA A 138 -1.64 -16.60 -16.33
N CYS A 139 -2.76 -17.14 -16.79
CA CYS A 139 -3.15 -17.12 -18.19
C CYS A 139 -3.58 -15.73 -18.65
N GLU A 140 -4.46 -15.06 -17.91
CA GLU A 140 -5.02 -13.75 -18.28
C GLU A 140 -3.99 -12.61 -18.15
N LEU A 141 -3.16 -12.63 -17.10
CA LEU A 141 -2.11 -11.62 -16.92
C LEU A 141 -0.99 -11.73 -17.96
N ASN A 142 -0.65 -12.95 -18.40
CA ASN A 142 0.27 -13.15 -19.50
C ASN A 142 -0.30 -12.66 -20.82
N GLU A 143 -1.59 -12.79 -21.06
CA GLU A 143 -2.27 -12.21 -22.23
C GLU A 143 -2.31 -10.68 -22.16
N LEU A 144 -2.63 -10.11 -20.99
CA LEU A 144 -2.60 -8.66 -20.79
C LEU A 144 -1.19 -8.10 -20.96
N ALA A 145 -0.18 -8.72 -20.38
CA ALA A 145 1.22 -8.31 -20.53
C ALA A 145 1.70 -8.39 -21.99
N ARG A 146 1.27 -9.41 -22.74
CA ARG A 146 1.57 -9.54 -24.18
C ARG A 146 0.84 -8.50 -25.04
N SER A 147 -0.31 -8.01 -24.61
CA SER A 147 -1.06 -6.98 -25.34
C SER A 147 -0.51 -5.55 -25.12
N LEU A 148 0.39 -5.37 -24.15
CA LEU A 148 1.03 -4.08 -23.82
C LEU A 148 2.43 -3.93 -24.44
N VAL A 149 2.91 -4.94 -25.17
CA VAL A 149 4.16 -4.94 -25.94
C VAL A 149 3.84 -4.95 -27.44
#